data_3a788c9d9f61bbd47c37e43751efa099
#
_entry.id   3a788c9d9f61bbd47c37e43751efa099
#
_cell.length_a   1.000
_cell.length_b   1.000
_cell.length_c   1.000
_cell.angle_alpha   90.00
_cell.angle_beta   90.00
_cell.angle_gamma   90.00
#
_symmetry.space_group_name_H-M   'P 1'
#
loop_
_entity.id
_entity.type
_entity.pdbx_description
1 polymer ?
#
loop_
_entity_poly.entity_id
_entity_poly.type
_entity_poly.pdbx_seq_one_letter_code
_entity_poly.pdbx_strand_id
1 'polypeptide(L)'
;MNTNLLQNFAKASRLRLLEDVKNRFLYWGLDKDGNVTHQLEPTSGGFIFRGSVSNDTTVPKKWNNLQSAVSNHSANDIIEESAYVWFNRLMTIKILEENSFIDPVIGYISDDIKEPAILRNAKRGDMPAMDESHRNELNRHLSDSNEDEALAILLIHYCKDQPRLNSLFGQIDDYTELLLPTNLLSKDGIIDLINDKSHISDDDYKEVELIGWLYQFYIADKKDDVFASFKKKQKARAEDIPAATQIFTPKWIVKYLVENTAGKIWLDRHPNSPVRDTMKYLVEAEDATADEPIINDIKELKVLDPAVGSGHFLVVAFDLLMQMYLESGYSKKNAVEAIIKHNLHGLDICKRAVGLANFAVLLKGASYYPDILTKKVEPNIYAMPEPKEFSSQQIMDFLGDEGHDYVDELGHALFEMQQAQNIGSALVINLSKSTREFIIKRLDTFANEPMPLDQQMLFNAMTPFLHPILILTDTYPAVVANPPYMGSKNMNADLKIYINNHYPMGKVDLLAVFMEVCTNRNLNSGLMGMINQHSWMFLSSY
;
A
#
# COMPACT_ATOMS: atom_id res chain seq x y z
N MET A 1 20.58 0.43 -10.40
CA MET A 1 19.30 0.01 -11.07
C MET A 1 19.21 0.56 -12.49
N ASN A 2 18.90 -0.28 -13.49
CA ASN A 2 18.62 0.13 -14.86
C ASN A 2 17.11 0.20 -15.09
N THR A 3 16.55 1.41 -15.16
CA THR A 3 15.11 1.63 -15.26
C THR A 3 14.47 1.07 -16.53
N ASN A 4 15.22 0.99 -17.64
CA ASN A 4 14.70 0.38 -18.89
C ASN A 4 14.55 -1.14 -18.76
N LEU A 5 15.48 -1.81 -18.09
CA LEU A 5 15.38 -3.24 -17.82
C LEU A 5 14.22 -3.54 -16.87
N LEU A 6 14.05 -2.72 -15.82
CA LEU A 6 12.92 -2.82 -14.89
C LEU A 6 11.57 -2.61 -15.58
N GLN A 7 11.48 -1.65 -16.50
CA GLN A 7 10.26 -1.43 -17.28
C GLN A 7 9.91 -2.65 -18.14
N ASN A 8 10.90 -3.22 -18.82
CA ASN A 8 10.71 -4.42 -19.63
C ASN A 8 10.27 -5.61 -18.76
N PHE A 9 10.92 -5.80 -17.61
CA PHE A 9 10.56 -6.83 -16.63
C PHE A 9 9.13 -6.67 -16.13
N ALA A 10 8.76 -5.48 -15.65
CA ALA A 10 7.42 -5.22 -15.12
C ALA A 10 6.33 -5.46 -16.17
N LYS A 11 6.58 -5.04 -17.43
CA LYS A 11 5.66 -5.27 -18.55
C LYS A 11 5.55 -6.76 -18.88
N ALA A 12 6.66 -7.48 -18.99
CA ALA A 12 6.66 -8.91 -19.27
C ALA A 12 5.94 -9.70 -18.16
N SER A 13 6.25 -9.39 -16.90
CA SER A 13 5.63 -10.00 -15.72
C SER A 13 4.13 -9.74 -15.66
N ARG A 14 3.69 -8.50 -15.94
CA ARG A 14 2.26 -8.16 -15.98
C ARG A 14 1.52 -8.95 -17.05
N LEU A 15 2.03 -8.96 -18.29
CA LEU A 15 1.39 -9.68 -19.39
C LEU A 15 1.30 -11.18 -19.10
N ARG A 16 2.37 -11.76 -18.58
CA ARG A 16 2.41 -13.17 -18.19
C ARG A 16 1.39 -13.49 -17.10
N LEU A 17 1.38 -12.70 -16.02
CA LEU A 17 0.43 -12.90 -14.92
C LEU A 17 -1.03 -12.74 -15.35
N LEU A 18 -1.34 -11.76 -16.19
CA LEU A 18 -2.70 -11.59 -16.72
C LEU A 18 -3.15 -12.82 -17.51
N GLU A 19 -2.27 -13.39 -18.33
CA GLU A 19 -2.56 -14.62 -19.08
C GLU A 19 -2.79 -15.81 -18.14
N ASP A 20 -1.86 -16.02 -17.19
CA ASP A 20 -1.89 -17.17 -16.28
C ASP A 20 -3.06 -17.11 -15.28
N VAL A 21 -3.37 -15.93 -14.74
CA VAL A 21 -4.55 -15.71 -13.90
C VAL A 21 -5.83 -15.90 -14.71
N LYS A 22 -5.87 -15.40 -15.96
CA LYS A 22 -7.01 -15.62 -16.86
C LYS A 22 -7.23 -17.12 -17.13
N ASN A 23 -6.16 -17.88 -17.34
CA ASN A 23 -6.25 -19.32 -17.51
C ASN A 23 -6.85 -20.00 -16.27
N ARG A 24 -6.45 -19.58 -15.08
CA ARG A 24 -7.01 -20.08 -13.80
C ARG A 24 -8.46 -19.65 -13.62
N PHE A 25 -8.83 -18.44 -14.01
CA PHE A 25 -10.20 -17.94 -13.99
C PHE A 25 -11.12 -18.78 -14.90
N LEU A 26 -10.68 -19.06 -16.13
CA LEU A 26 -11.39 -19.95 -17.05
C LEU A 26 -11.47 -21.39 -16.55
N TYR A 27 -10.41 -21.89 -15.89
CA TYR A 27 -10.42 -23.21 -15.26
C TYR A 27 -11.54 -23.34 -14.24
N TRP A 28 -11.79 -22.29 -13.42
CA TRP A 28 -12.86 -22.29 -12.42
C TRP A 28 -14.27 -22.11 -12.99
N GLY A 29 -14.43 -22.28 -14.30
CA GLY A 29 -15.75 -22.37 -14.95
C GLY A 29 -16.43 -21.05 -15.20
N LEU A 30 -15.65 -19.97 -15.34
CA LEU A 30 -16.11 -18.66 -15.76
C LEU A 30 -15.65 -18.39 -17.19
N ASP A 31 -16.45 -17.71 -18.01
CA ASP A 31 -16.00 -17.25 -19.33
C ASP A 31 -15.34 -15.86 -19.25
N LYS A 32 -14.88 -15.34 -20.39
CA LYS A 32 -14.23 -14.02 -20.50
C LYS A 32 -15.11 -12.84 -20.03
N ASP A 33 -16.41 -13.02 -20.02
CA ASP A 33 -17.40 -12.01 -19.63
C ASP A 33 -17.89 -12.24 -18.18
N GLY A 34 -17.37 -13.28 -17.50
CA GLY A 34 -17.70 -13.62 -16.13
C GLY A 34 -18.92 -14.54 -15.96
N ASN A 35 -19.50 -15.05 -17.08
CA ASN A 35 -20.62 -15.96 -16.98
C ASN A 35 -20.16 -17.36 -16.56
N VAL A 36 -20.95 -18.02 -15.74
CA VAL A 36 -20.68 -19.39 -15.28
C VAL A 36 -20.91 -20.38 -16.42
N THR A 37 -19.85 -21.08 -16.81
CA THR A 37 -19.87 -22.14 -17.83
C THR A 37 -19.87 -23.54 -17.21
N HIS A 38 -19.30 -23.68 -16.02
CA HIS A 38 -19.25 -24.92 -15.25
C HIS A 38 -19.54 -24.62 -13.79
N GLN A 39 -20.53 -25.31 -13.24
CA GLN A 39 -20.93 -25.16 -11.84
C GLN A 39 -20.04 -26.01 -10.95
N LEU A 40 -19.65 -25.50 -9.79
CA LEU A 40 -19.05 -26.26 -8.72
C LEU A 40 -20.17 -26.86 -7.85
N GLU A 41 -20.09 -28.16 -7.54
CA GLU A 41 -21.08 -28.89 -6.74
C GLU A 41 -20.49 -29.16 -5.34
N PRO A 42 -20.95 -28.44 -4.29
CA PRO A 42 -20.50 -28.72 -2.93
C PRO A 42 -20.97 -30.10 -2.45
N THR A 43 -20.11 -30.78 -1.68
CA THR A 43 -20.45 -32.04 -1.00
C THR A 43 -20.19 -31.92 0.51
N SER A 44 -20.63 -32.89 1.29
CA SER A 44 -20.39 -32.89 2.75
C SER A 44 -18.90 -32.98 3.15
N GLY A 45 -18.05 -33.42 2.24
CA GLY A 45 -16.61 -33.58 2.50
C GLY A 45 -15.69 -32.84 1.53
N GLY A 46 -16.24 -31.87 0.75
CA GLY A 46 -15.46 -31.12 -0.25
C GLY A 46 -16.33 -30.67 -1.41
N PHE A 47 -15.91 -30.93 -2.65
CA PHE A 47 -16.67 -30.52 -3.85
C PHE A 47 -16.40 -31.45 -5.04
N ILE A 48 -17.30 -31.37 -6.03
CA ILE A 48 -17.10 -31.97 -7.36
C ILE A 48 -16.99 -30.82 -8.37
N PHE A 49 -15.97 -30.85 -9.20
CA PHE A 49 -15.81 -29.87 -10.27
C PHE A 49 -15.22 -30.52 -11.52
N ARG A 50 -15.88 -30.32 -12.67
CA ARG A 50 -15.52 -30.95 -13.96
C ARG A 50 -15.31 -32.46 -13.88
N GLY A 51 -16.10 -33.15 -13.04
CA GLY A 51 -16.04 -34.58 -12.83
C GLY A 51 -14.91 -35.04 -11.88
N SER A 52 -14.10 -34.16 -11.36
CA SER A 52 -13.10 -34.45 -10.35
C SER A 52 -13.63 -34.17 -8.95
N VAL A 53 -13.32 -35.04 -7.99
CA VAL A 53 -13.69 -34.90 -6.58
C VAL A 53 -12.49 -34.33 -5.81
N SER A 54 -12.72 -33.31 -5.00
CA SER A 54 -11.75 -32.76 -4.05
C SER A 54 -12.32 -32.78 -2.63
N ASN A 55 -11.45 -32.98 -1.65
CA ASN A 55 -11.80 -32.98 -0.22
C ASN A 55 -11.60 -31.60 0.44
N ASP A 56 -11.29 -30.57 -0.32
CA ASP A 56 -11.18 -29.20 0.22
C ASP A 56 -12.56 -28.60 0.43
N THR A 57 -12.97 -28.46 1.70
CA THR A 57 -14.25 -27.89 2.11
C THR A 57 -14.29 -26.35 2.01
N THR A 58 -13.15 -25.70 1.79
CA THR A 58 -13.04 -24.23 1.76
C THR A 58 -13.31 -23.64 0.37
N VAL A 59 -13.01 -24.40 -0.68
CA VAL A 59 -13.16 -23.97 -2.09
C VAL A 59 -14.58 -23.57 -2.47
N PRO A 60 -15.67 -24.26 -2.05
CA PRO A 60 -17.01 -23.82 -2.41
C PRO A 60 -17.36 -22.40 -1.97
N LYS A 61 -16.92 -21.99 -0.76
CA LYS A 61 -17.12 -20.63 -0.27
C LYS A 61 -16.33 -19.62 -1.10
N LYS A 62 -15.05 -19.92 -1.41
CA LYS A 62 -14.18 -19.05 -2.22
C LYS A 62 -14.72 -18.89 -3.63
N TRP A 63 -15.24 -19.97 -4.22
CA TRP A 63 -15.84 -19.95 -5.53
C TRP A 63 -17.13 -19.10 -5.58
N ASN A 64 -17.99 -19.20 -4.56
CA ASN A 64 -19.15 -18.31 -4.42
C ASN A 64 -18.74 -16.83 -4.26
N ASN A 65 -17.67 -16.56 -3.52
CA ASN A 65 -17.11 -15.22 -3.40
C ASN A 65 -16.59 -14.69 -4.75
N LEU A 66 -15.94 -15.55 -5.56
CA LEU A 66 -15.50 -15.19 -6.91
C LEU A 66 -16.70 -14.82 -7.81
N GLN A 67 -17.77 -15.60 -7.78
CA GLN A 67 -19.00 -15.29 -8.53
C GLN A 67 -19.62 -13.95 -8.08
N SER A 68 -19.66 -13.71 -6.78
CA SER A 68 -20.17 -12.45 -6.22
C SER A 68 -19.30 -11.26 -6.64
N ALA A 69 -17.99 -11.42 -6.63
CA ALA A 69 -17.05 -10.39 -7.08
C ALA A 69 -17.26 -10.05 -8.57
N VAL A 70 -17.40 -11.07 -9.44
CA VAL A 70 -17.63 -10.88 -10.88
C VAL A 70 -19.01 -10.27 -11.17
N SER A 71 -20.00 -10.46 -10.28
CA SER A 71 -21.31 -9.80 -10.41
C SER A 71 -21.26 -8.30 -10.10
N ASN A 72 -20.28 -7.87 -9.29
CA ASN A 72 -20.12 -6.48 -8.88
C ASN A 72 -19.06 -5.73 -9.69
N HIS A 73 -18.10 -6.45 -10.28
CA HIS A 73 -16.98 -5.93 -11.06
C HIS A 73 -16.84 -6.69 -12.37
N SER A 74 -16.16 -6.12 -13.36
CA SER A 74 -15.92 -6.86 -14.61
C SER A 74 -14.93 -8.02 -14.39
N ALA A 75 -15.03 -9.07 -15.21
CA ALA A 75 -14.08 -10.19 -15.20
C ALA A 75 -12.62 -9.70 -15.37
N ASN A 76 -12.42 -8.70 -16.22
CA ASN A 76 -11.09 -8.11 -16.44
C ASN A 76 -10.55 -7.42 -15.17
N ASP A 77 -11.38 -6.70 -14.41
CA ASP A 77 -10.95 -6.04 -13.17
C ASP A 77 -10.52 -7.07 -12.13
N ILE A 78 -11.26 -8.17 -11.99
CA ILE A 78 -10.92 -9.28 -11.08
C ILE A 78 -9.61 -9.96 -11.49
N ILE A 79 -9.40 -10.20 -12.79
CA ILE A 79 -8.17 -10.79 -13.32
C ILE A 79 -6.98 -9.84 -13.08
N GLU A 80 -7.14 -8.55 -13.37
CA GLU A 80 -6.09 -7.55 -13.14
C GLU A 80 -5.76 -7.39 -11.65
N GLU A 81 -6.77 -7.37 -10.79
CA GLU A 81 -6.56 -7.28 -9.35
C GLU A 81 -5.79 -8.49 -8.82
N SER A 82 -6.22 -9.70 -9.21
CA SER A 82 -5.57 -10.93 -8.77
C SER A 82 -4.14 -11.04 -9.29
N ALA A 83 -3.89 -10.68 -10.55
CA ALA A 83 -2.55 -10.65 -11.13
C ALA A 83 -1.62 -9.68 -10.37
N TYR A 84 -2.14 -8.49 -10.02
CA TYR A 84 -1.39 -7.50 -9.25
C TYR A 84 -1.09 -7.97 -7.82
N VAL A 85 -2.06 -8.58 -7.13
CA VAL A 85 -1.87 -9.12 -5.78
C VAL A 85 -0.79 -10.19 -5.77
N TRP A 86 -0.81 -11.13 -6.73
CA TRP A 86 0.20 -12.17 -6.83
C TRP A 86 1.58 -11.63 -7.24
N PHE A 87 1.63 -10.66 -8.16
CA PHE A 87 2.89 -9.97 -8.49
C PHE A 87 3.55 -9.39 -7.25
N ASN A 88 2.81 -8.61 -6.46
CA ASN A 88 3.37 -7.97 -5.27
C ASN A 88 3.82 -8.98 -4.21
N ARG A 89 3.06 -10.06 -4.00
CA ARG A 89 3.43 -11.10 -3.04
C ARG A 89 4.74 -11.80 -3.45
N LEU A 90 4.84 -12.21 -4.71
CA LEU A 90 6.03 -12.87 -5.23
C LEU A 90 7.24 -11.93 -5.20
N MET A 91 7.07 -10.67 -5.60
CA MET A 91 8.15 -9.68 -5.53
C MET A 91 8.58 -9.39 -4.09
N THR A 92 7.62 -9.31 -3.16
CA THR A 92 7.94 -9.11 -1.73
C THR A 92 8.72 -10.29 -1.17
N ILE A 93 8.32 -11.52 -1.47
CA ILE A 93 9.05 -12.72 -1.07
C ILE A 93 10.49 -12.65 -1.61
N LYS A 94 10.66 -12.34 -2.89
CA LYS A 94 12.00 -12.24 -3.50
C LYS A 94 12.86 -11.14 -2.87
N ILE A 95 12.28 -9.96 -2.62
CA ILE A 95 12.98 -8.86 -1.94
C ILE A 95 13.41 -9.28 -0.53
N LEU A 96 12.56 -9.95 0.23
CA LEU A 96 12.90 -10.42 1.58
C LEU A 96 13.99 -11.49 1.56
N GLU A 97 13.99 -12.41 0.58
CA GLU A 97 15.04 -13.40 0.36
C GLU A 97 16.39 -12.75 0.08
N GLU A 98 16.46 -11.85 -0.90
CA GLU A 98 17.71 -11.22 -1.31
C GLU A 98 18.30 -10.29 -0.24
N ASN A 99 17.46 -9.78 0.66
CA ASN A 99 17.88 -9.06 1.85
C ASN A 99 18.21 -9.97 3.05
N SER A 100 18.10 -11.29 2.89
CA SER A 100 18.34 -12.28 3.97
C SER A 100 17.44 -12.08 5.20
N PHE A 101 16.22 -11.57 5.01
CA PHE A 101 15.23 -11.45 6.07
C PHE A 101 14.36 -12.70 6.24
N ILE A 102 14.35 -13.58 5.23
CA ILE A 102 13.74 -14.90 5.23
C ILE A 102 14.67 -15.88 4.53
N ASP A 103 14.50 -17.17 4.81
CA ASP A 103 15.15 -18.24 4.05
C ASP A 103 14.61 -18.26 2.61
N PRO A 104 15.39 -18.76 1.63
CA PRO A 104 14.96 -18.81 0.23
C PRO A 104 13.66 -19.62 0.04
N VAL A 105 12.70 -19.04 -0.68
CA VAL A 105 11.37 -19.61 -0.99
C VAL A 105 11.24 -19.82 -2.49
N ILE A 106 11.22 -18.72 -3.27
CA ILE A 106 11.05 -18.74 -4.73
C ILE A 106 12.38 -18.60 -5.47
N GLY A 107 13.44 -18.23 -4.77
CA GLY A 107 14.78 -18.17 -5.34
C GLY A 107 15.24 -19.54 -5.83
N TYR A 108 15.93 -19.56 -6.98
CA TYR A 108 16.55 -20.77 -7.50
C TYR A 108 17.76 -21.15 -6.65
N ILE A 109 18.01 -22.46 -6.56
CA ILE A 109 19.11 -23.00 -5.76
C ILE A 109 20.46 -22.60 -6.34
N SER A 110 20.56 -22.59 -7.67
CA SER A 110 21.71 -22.11 -8.42
C SER A 110 21.28 -21.74 -9.84
N ASP A 111 22.13 -21.05 -10.57
CA ASP A 111 21.87 -20.69 -11.97
C ASP A 111 21.67 -21.92 -12.88
N ASP A 112 22.29 -23.07 -12.52
CA ASP A 112 22.17 -24.34 -13.25
C ASP A 112 20.92 -25.15 -12.84
N ILE A 113 20.38 -24.92 -11.64
CA ILE A 113 19.26 -25.68 -11.08
C ILE A 113 18.09 -24.70 -10.86
N LYS A 114 17.26 -24.58 -11.90
CA LYS A 114 16.07 -23.73 -11.92
C LYS A 114 14.90 -24.36 -11.14
N GLU A 115 15.13 -24.65 -9.86
CA GLU A 115 14.13 -25.19 -8.95
C GLU A 115 13.98 -24.24 -7.76
N PRO A 116 12.75 -23.75 -7.47
CA PRO A 116 12.49 -22.94 -6.28
C PRO A 116 12.83 -23.67 -4.99
N ALA A 117 13.44 -22.96 -4.04
CA ALA A 117 13.90 -23.55 -2.79
C ALA A 117 12.77 -24.23 -2.00
N ILE A 118 11.58 -23.64 -1.94
CA ILE A 118 10.42 -24.21 -1.25
C ILE A 118 9.99 -25.57 -1.84
N LEU A 119 10.05 -25.73 -3.18
CA LEU A 119 9.71 -26.97 -3.84
C LEU A 119 10.73 -28.08 -3.51
N ARG A 120 12.02 -27.73 -3.55
CA ARG A 120 13.08 -28.65 -3.16
C ARG A 120 12.99 -29.07 -1.70
N ASN A 121 12.68 -28.13 -0.80
CA ASN A 121 12.51 -28.40 0.62
C ASN A 121 11.34 -29.36 0.85
N ALA A 122 10.21 -29.13 0.16
CA ALA A 122 9.05 -30.01 0.22
C ALA A 122 9.35 -31.45 -0.25
N LYS A 123 10.14 -31.63 -1.31
CA LYS A 123 10.62 -32.94 -1.77
C LYS A 123 11.48 -33.67 -0.73
N ARG A 124 12.03 -32.95 0.25
CA ARG A 124 12.81 -33.51 1.38
C ARG A 124 11.98 -33.64 2.66
N GLY A 125 10.70 -33.32 2.60
CA GLY A 125 9.78 -33.40 3.75
C GLY A 125 9.70 -32.11 4.61
N ASP A 126 10.40 -31.06 4.23
CA ASP A 126 10.31 -29.74 4.89
C ASP A 126 9.35 -28.84 4.10
N MET A 127 8.17 -28.58 4.68
CA MET A 127 7.06 -27.87 4.02
C MET A 127 6.31 -26.97 5.01
N PRO A 128 5.63 -25.91 4.52
CA PRO A 128 4.79 -25.05 5.34
C PRO A 128 3.72 -25.83 6.12
N ALA A 129 3.24 -25.24 7.21
CA ALA A 129 2.12 -25.81 7.96
C ALA A 129 0.87 -25.90 7.07
N MET A 130 0.25 -27.08 7.06
CA MET A 130 -0.96 -27.36 6.30
C MET A 130 -1.73 -28.52 6.92
N ASP A 131 -3.04 -28.58 6.65
CA ASP A 131 -3.84 -29.71 7.07
C ASP A 131 -3.50 -30.99 6.30
N GLU A 132 -4.04 -32.11 6.77
CA GLU A 132 -3.75 -33.44 6.20
C GLU A 132 -4.26 -33.57 4.75
N SER A 133 -5.37 -32.93 4.41
CA SER A 133 -5.94 -32.98 3.05
C SER A 133 -5.00 -32.34 2.04
N HIS A 134 -4.55 -31.09 2.31
CA HIS A 134 -3.62 -30.39 1.44
C HIS A 134 -2.25 -31.06 1.38
N ARG A 135 -1.79 -31.66 2.49
CA ARG A 135 -0.54 -32.44 2.51
C ARG A 135 -0.63 -33.67 1.61
N ASN A 136 -1.75 -34.38 1.63
CA ASN A 136 -1.96 -35.54 0.77
C ASN A 136 -2.05 -35.13 -0.71
N GLU A 137 -2.68 -34.01 -1.00
CA GLU A 137 -2.77 -33.45 -2.35
C GLU A 137 -1.37 -33.03 -2.86
N LEU A 138 -0.58 -32.33 -2.04
CA LEU A 138 0.80 -31.96 -2.33
C LEU A 138 1.66 -33.21 -2.64
N ASN A 139 1.61 -34.24 -1.78
CA ASN A 139 2.37 -35.47 -1.98
C ASN A 139 1.96 -36.20 -3.27
N ARG A 140 0.68 -36.19 -3.63
CA ARG A 140 0.21 -36.73 -4.90
C ARG A 140 0.83 -35.98 -6.08
N HIS A 141 0.77 -34.62 -6.09
CA HIS A 141 1.35 -33.82 -7.17
C HIS A 141 2.86 -34.01 -7.28
N LEU A 142 3.58 -34.12 -6.17
CA LEU A 142 5.03 -34.42 -6.17
C LEU A 142 5.31 -35.82 -6.74
N SER A 143 4.48 -36.82 -6.42
CA SER A 143 4.63 -38.20 -6.93
C SER A 143 4.30 -38.29 -8.43
N ASP A 144 3.32 -37.52 -8.89
CA ASP A 144 2.87 -37.48 -10.29
C ASP A 144 3.75 -36.55 -11.16
N SER A 145 4.82 -35.98 -10.60
CA SER A 145 5.71 -35.00 -11.25
C SER A 145 4.96 -33.74 -11.76
N ASN A 146 3.84 -33.40 -11.11
CA ASN A 146 3.07 -32.19 -11.38
C ASN A 146 3.58 -31.06 -10.46
N GLU A 147 4.80 -30.60 -10.73
CA GLU A 147 5.52 -29.66 -9.87
C GLU A 147 4.89 -28.26 -9.85
N ASP A 148 4.18 -27.85 -10.90
CA ASP A 148 3.47 -26.57 -10.97
C ASP A 148 2.35 -26.49 -9.91
N GLU A 149 1.48 -27.50 -9.82
CA GLU A 149 0.42 -27.53 -8.82
C GLU A 149 0.99 -27.78 -7.40
N ALA A 150 2.08 -28.56 -7.27
CA ALA A 150 2.77 -28.70 -6.01
C ALA A 150 3.31 -27.35 -5.51
N LEU A 151 3.95 -26.58 -6.38
CA LEU A 151 4.44 -25.23 -6.04
C LEU A 151 3.28 -24.29 -5.71
N ALA A 152 2.15 -24.37 -6.42
CA ALA A 152 0.96 -23.59 -6.14
C ALA A 152 0.45 -23.79 -4.70
N ILE A 153 0.31 -25.05 -4.27
CA ILE A 153 -0.09 -25.42 -2.91
C ILE A 153 0.90 -24.85 -1.88
N LEU A 154 2.20 -25.05 -2.12
CA LEU A 154 3.26 -24.56 -1.22
C LEU A 154 3.22 -23.04 -1.06
N LEU A 155 3.08 -22.28 -2.15
CA LEU A 155 3.04 -20.82 -2.13
C LEU A 155 1.79 -20.29 -1.41
N ILE A 156 0.64 -20.92 -1.61
CA ILE A 156 -0.60 -20.56 -0.92
C ILE A 156 -0.41 -20.72 0.60
N HIS A 157 0.07 -21.88 1.04
CA HIS A 157 0.25 -22.16 2.47
C HIS A 157 1.36 -21.28 3.06
N TYR A 158 2.47 -21.08 2.35
CA TYR A 158 3.51 -20.16 2.78
C TYR A 158 2.96 -18.74 3.00
N CYS A 159 2.21 -18.20 2.04
CA CYS A 159 1.63 -16.86 2.17
C CYS A 159 0.59 -16.76 3.31
N LYS A 160 -0.20 -17.81 3.56
CA LYS A 160 -1.15 -17.84 4.69
C LYS A 160 -0.44 -17.77 6.04
N ASP A 161 0.70 -18.43 6.17
CA ASP A 161 1.51 -18.48 7.39
C ASP A 161 2.34 -17.21 7.62
N GLN A 162 2.31 -16.24 6.69
CA GLN A 162 3.08 -15.00 6.79
C GLN A 162 2.18 -13.82 7.20
N PRO A 163 2.05 -13.51 8.51
CA PRO A 163 1.18 -12.43 8.99
C PRO A 163 1.51 -11.08 8.33
N ARG A 164 2.80 -10.83 8.05
CA ARG A 164 3.24 -9.57 7.45
C ARG A 164 2.78 -9.43 6.00
N LEU A 165 2.83 -10.48 5.19
CA LEU A 165 2.29 -10.46 3.83
C LEU A 165 0.78 -10.24 3.84
N ASN A 166 0.08 -10.83 4.81
CA ASN A 166 -1.36 -10.68 4.95
C ASN A 166 -1.76 -9.28 5.43
N SER A 167 -0.97 -8.66 6.31
CA SER A 167 -1.16 -7.28 6.74
C SER A 167 -0.97 -6.29 5.58
N LEU A 168 0.02 -6.52 4.72
CA LEU A 168 0.36 -5.61 3.62
C LEU A 168 -0.56 -5.74 2.40
N PHE A 169 -0.94 -6.96 2.03
CA PHE A 169 -1.61 -7.26 0.76
C PHE A 169 -2.99 -7.94 0.93
N GLY A 170 -3.50 -7.98 2.14
CA GLY A 170 -4.73 -8.68 2.48
C GLY A 170 -4.53 -10.20 2.65
N GLN A 171 -5.53 -10.86 3.18
CA GLN A 171 -5.55 -12.32 3.28
C GLN A 171 -5.81 -12.96 1.91
N ILE A 172 -5.37 -14.21 1.73
CA ILE A 172 -5.63 -15.01 0.53
C ILE A 172 -6.55 -16.20 0.80
N ASP A 173 -7.39 -16.08 1.81
CA ASP A 173 -8.42 -17.06 2.16
C ASP A 173 -9.76 -16.86 1.41
N ASP A 174 -9.77 -15.93 0.46
CA ASP A 174 -10.87 -15.61 -0.46
C ASP A 174 -10.62 -16.18 -1.87
N TYR A 175 -11.34 -15.66 -2.87
CA TYR A 175 -11.19 -16.06 -4.27
C TYR A 175 -9.80 -15.78 -4.88
N THR A 176 -8.99 -14.91 -4.29
CA THR A 176 -7.63 -14.62 -4.76
C THR A 176 -6.74 -15.87 -4.70
N GLU A 177 -7.01 -16.77 -3.74
CA GLU A 177 -6.36 -18.08 -3.67
C GLU A 177 -6.66 -18.94 -4.90
N LEU A 178 -7.93 -18.96 -5.34
CA LEU A 178 -8.35 -19.71 -6.53
C LEU A 178 -7.69 -19.20 -7.82
N LEU A 179 -7.29 -17.91 -7.82
CA LEU A 179 -6.71 -17.22 -8.95
C LEU A 179 -5.17 -17.12 -8.89
N LEU A 180 -4.51 -18.01 -8.12
CA LEU A 180 -3.06 -18.15 -8.22
C LEU A 180 -2.69 -18.47 -9.68
N PRO A 181 -1.67 -17.79 -10.25
CA PRO A 181 -1.26 -18.01 -11.64
C PRO A 181 -0.95 -19.48 -11.97
N THR A 182 -1.23 -19.89 -13.19
CA THR A 182 -0.78 -21.17 -13.74
C THR A 182 0.65 -21.08 -14.28
N ASN A 183 1.22 -22.21 -14.68
CA ASN A 183 2.52 -22.27 -15.38
C ASN A 183 3.66 -21.54 -14.64
N LEU A 184 3.70 -21.65 -13.31
CA LEU A 184 4.66 -20.96 -12.45
C LEU A 184 6.11 -21.31 -12.80
N LEU A 185 6.39 -22.60 -13.14
CA LEU A 185 7.69 -23.15 -13.46
C LEU A 185 7.99 -23.18 -14.96
N SER A 186 7.09 -22.68 -15.81
CA SER A 186 7.33 -22.68 -17.24
C SER A 186 8.51 -21.77 -17.61
N LYS A 187 9.16 -22.06 -18.71
CA LYS A 187 10.14 -21.13 -19.29
C LYS A 187 9.46 -19.80 -19.56
N ASP A 188 10.10 -18.70 -19.19
CA ASP A 188 9.54 -17.35 -19.23
C ASP A 188 8.25 -17.18 -18.38
N GLY A 189 7.99 -18.13 -17.45
CA GLY A 189 6.97 -18.00 -16.41
C GLY A 189 7.36 -16.97 -15.35
N ILE A 190 6.41 -16.64 -14.46
CA ILE A 190 6.65 -15.55 -13.49
C ILE A 190 7.84 -15.84 -12.57
N ILE A 191 8.05 -17.10 -12.13
CA ILE A 191 9.18 -17.47 -11.28
C ILE A 191 10.50 -17.38 -12.05
N ASP A 192 10.52 -17.77 -13.32
CA ASP A 192 11.72 -17.67 -14.16
C ASP A 192 12.08 -16.19 -14.42
N LEU A 193 11.09 -15.35 -14.71
CA LEU A 193 11.29 -13.89 -14.89
C LEU A 193 11.84 -13.22 -13.62
N ILE A 194 11.34 -13.57 -12.43
CA ILE A 194 11.79 -13.02 -11.14
C ILE A 194 13.23 -13.44 -10.82
N ASN A 195 13.65 -14.63 -11.24
CA ASN A 195 15.00 -15.15 -11.00
C ASN A 195 15.98 -14.83 -12.13
N ASP A 196 15.55 -14.18 -13.21
CA ASP A 196 16.43 -13.78 -14.31
C ASP A 196 17.23 -12.52 -13.96
N LYS A 197 18.48 -12.70 -13.57
CA LYS A 197 19.42 -11.62 -13.18
C LYS A 197 19.73 -10.64 -14.32
N SER A 198 19.37 -10.94 -15.56
CA SER A 198 19.51 -10.01 -16.69
C SER A 198 18.50 -8.86 -16.62
N HIS A 199 17.39 -9.03 -15.92
CA HIS A 199 16.36 -8.02 -15.70
C HIS A 199 16.57 -7.25 -14.41
N ILE A 200 16.73 -7.96 -13.28
CA ILE A 200 16.93 -7.39 -11.94
C ILE A 200 18.09 -8.15 -11.30
N SER A 201 19.15 -7.43 -10.95
CA SER A 201 20.28 -8.03 -10.24
C SER A 201 19.97 -8.28 -8.76
N ASP A 202 20.71 -9.20 -8.12
CA ASP A 202 20.58 -9.48 -6.68
C ASP A 202 20.78 -8.19 -5.83
N ASP A 203 21.64 -7.26 -6.28
CA ASP A 203 21.83 -5.97 -5.60
C ASP A 203 20.68 -4.99 -5.82
N ASP A 204 20.01 -5.02 -6.99
CA ASP A 204 18.83 -4.19 -7.23
C ASP A 204 17.67 -4.57 -6.30
N TYR A 205 17.53 -5.87 -5.94
CA TYR A 205 16.53 -6.33 -4.97
C TYR A 205 16.75 -5.79 -3.54
N LYS A 206 17.95 -5.33 -3.21
CA LYS A 206 18.27 -4.73 -1.91
C LYS A 206 17.90 -3.24 -1.84
N GLU A 207 17.62 -2.63 -2.97
CA GLU A 207 17.24 -1.22 -3.04
C GLU A 207 15.73 -1.04 -2.82
N VAL A 208 15.34 -0.35 -1.75
CA VAL A 208 13.92 -0.11 -1.41
C VAL A 208 13.17 0.62 -2.54
N GLU A 209 13.88 1.44 -3.32
CA GLU A 209 13.34 2.17 -4.48
C GLU A 209 12.81 1.25 -5.60
N LEU A 210 13.28 0.00 -5.64
CA LEU A 210 12.77 -1.01 -6.59
C LEU A 210 11.24 -1.12 -6.52
N ILE A 211 10.68 -1.09 -5.31
CA ILE A 211 9.24 -1.19 -5.06
C ILE A 211 8.48 -0.10 -5.82
N GLY A 212 8.96 1.14 -5.73
CA GLY A 212 8.33 2.28 -6.39
C GLY A 212 8.40 2.22 -7.92
N TRP A 213 9.55 1.82 -8.47
CA TRP A 213 9.72 1.64 -9.91
C TRP A 213 8.85 0.52 -10.46
N LEU A 214 8.80 -0.62 -9.79
CA LEU A 214 7.96 -1.75 -10.20
C LEU A 214 6.48 -1.37 -10.21
N TYR A 215 6.01 -0.66 -9.19
CA TYR A 215 4.64 -0.17 -9.14
C TYR A 215 4.33 0.76 -10.32
N GLN A 216 5.19 1.75 -10.57
CA GLN A 216 5.00 2.67 -11.68
C GLN A 216 4.94 1.97 -13.03
N PHE A 217 5.86 1.03 -13.28
CA PHE A 217 5.93 0.35 -14.57
C PHE A 217 4.80 -0.66 -14.74
N TYR A 218 4.38 -1.32 -13.67
CA TYR A 218 3.27 -2.27 -13.71
C TYR A 218 1.95 -1.62 -14.12
N ILE A 219 1.69 -0.38 -13.68
CA ILE A 219 0.44 0.34 -14.00
C ILE A 219 0.55 1.25 -15.22
N ALA A 220 1.70 1.29 -15.91
CA ALA A 220 1.94 2.19 -17.04
C ALA A 220 0.92 2.01 -18.18
N ASP A 221 0.57 0.77 -18.52
CA ASP A 221 -0.42 0.49 -19.58
C ASP A 221 -1.81 1.04 -19.19
N LYS A 222 -2.25 0.86 -17.92
CA LYS A 222 -3.52 1.44 -17.45
C LYS A 222 -3.52 2.96 -17.52
N LYS A 223 -2.38 3.58 -17.25
CA LYS A 223 -2.20 5.03 -17.40
C LYS A 223 -2.41 5.47 -18.85
N ASP A 224 -1.83 4.75 -19.83
CA ASP A 224 -1.99 5.04 -21.24
C ASP A 224 -3.45 4.92 -21.70
N ASP A 225 -4.19 3.92 -21.22
CA ASP A 225 -5.62 3.72 -21.49
C ASP A 225 -6.46 4.89 -20.95
N VAL A 226 -6.18 5.35 -19.72
CA VAL A 226 -6.87 6.49 -19.12
C VAL A 226 -6.59 7.77 -19.92
N PHE A 227 -5.35 8.02 -20.32
CA PHE A 227 -5.01 9.17 -21.18
C PHE A 227 -5.67 9.08 -22.57
N ALA A 228 -5.80 7.88 -23.12
CA ALA A 228 -6.55 7.66 -24.36
C ALA A 228 -8.04 8.00 -24.21
N SER A 229 -8.65 7.70 -23.05
CA SER A 229 -10.03 8.07 -22.74
C SER A 229 -10.21 9.59 -22.63
N PHE A 230 -9.25 10.32 -22.06
CA PHE A 230 -9.27 11.79 -22.00
C PHE A 230 -9.24 12.44 -23.40
N LYS A 231 -8.49 11.85 -24.34
CA LYS A 231 -8.50 12.30 -25.75
C LYS A 231 -9.89 12.13 -26.38
N LYS A 232 -10.69 11.17 -25.94
CA LYS A 232 -12.07 10.94 -26.33
C LYS A 232 -13.07 11.79 -25.52
N LYS A 233 -12.59 12.76 -24.71
CA LYS A 233 -13.38 13.65 -23.84
C LYS A 233 -14.15 12.93 -22.71
N GLN A 234 -13.74 11.71 -22.36
CA GLN A 234 -14.24 11.04 -21.19
C GLN A 234 -13.63 11.65 -19.92
N LYS A 235 -14.34 11.58 -18.80
CA LYS A 235 -13.87 12.07 -17.50
C LYS A 235 -13.24 10.93 -16.71
N ALA A 236 -12.31 11.27 -15.82
CA ALA A 236 -11.75 10.28 -14.89
C ALA A 236 -12.86 9.77 -13.97
N ARG A 237 -12.98 8.44 -13.86
CA ARG A 237 -13.72 7.81 -12.77
C ARG A 237 -12.82 7.82 -11.52
N ALA A 238 -13.39 7.65 -10.32
CA ALA A 238 -12.60 7.61 -9.09
C ALA A 238 -11.46 6.56 -9.18
N GLU A 239 -11.74 5.38 -9.71
CA GLU A 239 -10.79 4.28 -9.92
C GLU A 239 -9.68 4.55 -10.94
N ASP A 240 -9.85 5.57 -11.80
CA ASP A 240 -8.87 5.97 -12.82
C ASP A 240 -7.88 7.04 -12.30
N ILE A 241 -8.26 7.76 -11.23
CA ILE A 241 -7.46 8.87 -10.68
C ILE A 241 -6.04 8.41 -10.32
N PRO A 242 -5.82 7.28 -9.61
CA PRO A 242 -4.47 6.82 -9.27
C PRO A 242 -3.59 6.60 -10.51
N ALA A 243 -4.10 5.91 -11.52
CA ALA A 243 -3.34 5.65 -12.75
C ALA A 243 -3.05 6.93 -13.56
N ALA A 244 -4.02 7.87 -13.59
CA ALA A 244 -3.87 9.13 -14.31
C ALA A 244 -2.82 10.07 -13.69
N THR A 245 -2.65 10.02 -12.38
CA THR A 245 -1.90 11.05 -11.62
C THR A 245 -0.56 10.57 -11.10
N GLN A 246 -0.29 9.26 -11.14
CA GLN A 246 0.94 8.71 -10.56
C GLN A 246 2.19 9.08 -11.37
N ILE A 247 3.19 9.64 -10.69
CA ILE A 247 4.52 9.95 -11.22
C ILE A 247 5.55 9.63 -10.14
N PHE A 248 6.54 8.80 -10.48
CA PHE A 248 7.65 8.51 -9.56
C PHE A 248 8.62 9.70 -9.54
N THR A 249 8.98 10.13 -8.33
CA THR A 249 9.87 11.28 -8.13
C THR A 249 11.32 10.83 -8.06
N PRO A 250 12.25 11.40 -8.84
CA PRO A 250 13.67 11.09 -8.72
C PRO A 250 14.23 11.31 -7.31
N LYS A 251 15.07 10.40 -6.85
CA LYS A 251 15.62 10.39 -5.47
C LYS A 251 16.25 11.71 -5.03
N TRP A 252 16.95 12.40 -5.92
CA TRP A 252 17.58 13.67 -5.57
C TRP A 252 16.55 14.78 -5.26
N ILE A 253 15.40 14.78 -5.94
CA ILE A 253 14.30 15.72 -5.66
C ILE A 253 13.69 15.38 -4.29
N VAL A 254 13.42 14.09 -4.03
CA VAL A 254 12.87 13.63 -2.74
C VAL A 254 13.80 14.05 -1.60
N LYS A 255 15.12 13.83 -1.75
CA LYS A 255 16.12 14.27 -0.77
C LYS A 255 16.08 15.78 -0.59
N TYR A 256 16.08 16.55 -1.69
CA TYR A 256 16.00 18.01 -1.63
C TYR A 256 14.80 18.46 -0.80
N LEU A 257 13.62 17.91 -1.04
CA LEU A 257 12.40 18.31 -0.33
C LEU A 257 12.43 17.90 1.15
N VAL A 258 12.89 16.69 1.47
CA VAL A 258 12.98 16.19 2.85
C VAL A 258 14.05 16.94 3.65
N GLU A 259 15.23 17.20 3.06
CA GLU A 259 16.33 17.91 3.71
C GLU A 259 15.95 19.38 4.01
N ASN A 260 15.20 20.02 3.10
CA ASN A 260 14.76 21.42 3.26
C ASN A 260 13.42 21.59 4.00
N THR A 261 12.83 20.51 4.50
CA THR A 261 11.67 20.54 5.40
C THR A 261 12.02 19.91 6.75
N ALA A 262 11.89 18.60 6.90
CA ALA A 262 12.20 17.91 8.15
C ALA A 262 13.65 18.14 8.62
N GLY A 263 14.61 18.14 7.68
CA GLY A 263 16.01 18.42 7.97
C GLY A 263 16.24 19.84 8.50
N LYS A 264 15.65 20.83 7.83
CA LYS A 264 15.74 22.23 8.25
C LYS A 264 15.12 22.45 9.64
N ILE A 265 13.93 21.91 9.90
CA ILE A 265 13.28 21.99 11.22
C ILE A 265 14.16 21.41 12.33
N TRP A 266 14.82 20.28 12.07
CA TRP A 266 15.77 19.69 13.02
C TRP A 266 16.95 20.62 13.30
N LEU A 267 17.53 21.21 12.26
CA LEU A 267 18.70 22.10 12.38
C LEU A 267 18.36 23.44 13.05
N ASP A 268 17.15 23.94 12.93
CA ASP A 268 16.67 25.13 13.64
C ASP A 268 16.66 24.90 15.15
N ARG A 269 16.38 23.67 15.59
CA ARG A 269 16.48 23.24 17.00
C ARG A 269 17.89 22.86 17.39
N HIS A 270 18.67 22.27 16.48
CA HIS A 270 20.00 21.71 16.70
C HIS A 270 21.03 22.28 15.70
N PRO A 271 21.41 23.58 15.81
CA PRO A 271 22.26 24.23 14.79
C PRO A 271 23.63 23.56 14.57
N ASN A 272 24.16 22.88 15.59
CA ASN A 272 25.44 22.18 15.54
C ASN A 272 25.30 20.67 15.27
N SER A 273 24.18 20.20 14.84
CA SER A 273 23.92 18.78 14.55
C SER A 273 24.83 18.28 13.42
N PRO A 274 25.55 17.17 13.60
CA PRO A 274 26.36 16.54 12.55
C PRO A 274 25.49 15.94 11.43
N VAL A 275 24.18 15.79 11.62
CA VAL A 275 23.25 15.36 10.57
C VAL A 275 23.28 16.31 9.37
N ARG A 276 23.64 17.61 9.59
CA ARG A 276 23.88 18.59 8.51
C ARG A 276 24.82 18.05 7.43
N ASP A 277 25.91 17.42 7.81
CA ASP A 277 26.94 16.94 6.87
C ASP A 277 26.44 15.84 5.94
N THR A 278 25.31 15.21 6.27
CA THR A 278 24.67 14.17 5.46
C THR A 278 23.62 14.73 4.49
N MET A 279 23.21 15.98 4.67
CA MET A 279 22.18 16.67 3.86
C MET A 279 22.84 17.35 2.64
N LYS A 280 22.95 16.60 1.55
CA LYS A 280 23.63 17.06 0.33
C LYS A 280 22.91 18.20 -0.39
N TYR A 281 21.60 18.29 -0.24
CA TYR A 281 20.74 19.22 -0.97
C TYR A 281 20.13 20.30 -0.07
N LEU A 282 20.62 20.43 1.16
CA LEU A 282 20.20 21.49 2.07
C LEU A 282 20.57 22.86 1.49
N VAL A 283 19.60 23.77 1.46
CA VAL A 283 19.80 25.18 1.08
C VAL A 283 20.02 25.99 2.35
N GLU A 284 21.17 26.62 2.45
CA GLU A 284 21.50 27.53 3.55
C GLU A 284 21.04 28.95 3.20
N ALA A 285 20.27 29.57 4.09
CA ALA A 285 19.91 30.97 3.94
C ALA A 285 21.04 31.86 4.54
N GLU A 286 21.50 32.87 3.78
CA GLU A 286 22.57 33.77 4.21
C GLU A 286 22.18 34.64 5.43
N ASP A 287 20.89 34.90 5.65
CA ASP A 287 20.34 35.77 6.71
C ASP A 287 19.27 35.09 7.59
N ALA A 288 19.38 33.80 7.84
CA ALA A 288 18.42 33.10 8.70
C ALA A 288 18.53 33.59 10.15
N THR A 289 17.63 34.46 10.55
CA THR A 289 17.27 34.60 11.98
C THR A 289 16.66 33.27 12.40
N ALA A 290 17.26 32.61 13.39
CA ALA A 290 16.69 31.38 13.93
C ALA A 290 15.30 31.70 14.48
N ASP A 291 14.27 31.23 13.81
CA ASP A 291 12.92 31.24 14.35
C ASP A 291 12.87 30.38 15.62
N GLU A 292 11.91 30.64 16.50
CA GLU A 292 11.71 29.77 17.66
C GLU A 292 11.46 28.33 17.18
N PRO A 293 12.12 27.32 17.80
CA PRO A 293 11.96 25.94 17.38
C PRO A 293 10.50 25.49 17.50
N ILE A 294 9.95 24.93 16.42
CA ILE A 294 8.54 24.48 16.37
C ILE A 294 8.33 23.09 16.95
N ILE A 295 9.41 22.38 17.29
CA ILE A 295 9.41 21.08 17.94
C ILE A 295 10.26 21.11 19.20
N ASN A 296 9.85 20.40 20.26
CA ASN A 296 10.61 20.24 21.49
C ASN A 296 11.26 18.86 21.60
N ASP A 297 10.63 17.85 21.03
CA ASP A 297 11.08 16.45 21.00
C ASP A 297 11.08 15.93 19.56
N ILE A 298 12.01 15.05 19.24
CA ILE A 298 12.10 14.45 17.89
C ILE A 298 10.83 13.70 17.48
N LYS A 299 10.06 13.16 18.44
CA LYS A 299 8.77 12.50 18.15
C LYS A 299 7.70 13.47 17.65
N GLU A 300 7.87 14.76 17.92
CA GLU A 300 6.98 15.81 17.39
C GLU A 300 7.28 16.16 15.93
N LEU A 301 8.47 15.78 15.42
CA LEU A 301 8.83 15.96 14.02
C LEU A 301 8.06 14.99 13.12
N LYS A 302 6.76 15.24 12.99
CA LYS A 302 5.87 14.48 12.09
C LYS A 302 6.07 14.95 10.66
N VAL A 303 6.22 13.98 9.75
CA VAL A 303 6.32 14.19 8.30
C VAL A 303 5.07 13.61 7.66
N LEU A 304 4.31 14.45 6.95
CA LEU A 304 3.12 14.03 6.20
C LEU A 304 3.43 14.00 4.70
N ASP A 305 3.05 12.90 4.06
CA ASP A 305 2.86 12.82 2.61
C ASP A 305 1.37 12.55 2.32
N PRO A 306 0.59 13.55 1.87
CA PRO A 306 -0.85 13.40 1.65
C PRO A 306 -1.21 12.68 0.33
N ALA A 307 -0.23 12.30 -0.49
CA ALA A 307 -0.39 11.54 -1.72
C ALA A 307 0.78 10.55 -1.84
N VAL A 308 0.88 9.66 -0.84
CA VAL A 308 2.09 8.91 -0.50
C VAL A 308 2.58 7.97 -1.61
N GLY A 309 1.70 7.55 -2.52
CA GLY A 309 2.07 6.60 -3.58
C GLY A 309 2.73 5.34 -3.00
N SER A 310 3.90 5.00 -3.50
CA SER A 310 4.71 3.87 -3.01
C SER A 310 5.61 4.21 -1.80
N GLY A 311 5.46 5.38 -1.17
CA GLY A 311 6.15 5.73 0.07
C GLY A 311 7.55 6.35 -0.08
N HIS A 312 7.94 6.75 -1.28
CA HIS A 312 9.32 7.19 -1.55
C HIS A 312 9.79 8.37 -0.66
N PHE A 313 8.92 9.38 -0.42
CA PHE A 313 9.25 10.49 0.48
C PHE A 313 9.46 10.00 1.92
N LEU A 314 8.60 9.13 2.39
CA LEU A 314 8.66 8.60 3.76
C LEU A 314 9.88 7.69 3.97
N VAL A 315 10.28 6.92 2.95
CA VAL A 315 11.52 6.09 2.99
C VAL A 315 12.76 6.96 3.11
N VAL A 316 12.83 8.09 2.38
CA VAL A 316 13.96 9.03 2.48
C VAL A 316 13.92 9.78 3.81
N ALA A 317 12.75 10.20 4.27
CA ALA A 317 12.58 10.81 5.59
C ALA A 317 12.99 9.86 6.71
N PHE A 318 12.73 8.55 6.57
CA PHE A 318 13.17 7.53 7.53
C PHE A 318 14.69 7.56 7.75
N ASP A 319 15.48 7.58 6.68
CA ASP A 319 16.95 7.61 6.76
C ASP A 319 17.44 8.87 7.50
N LEU A 320 16.84 10.01 7.23
CA LEU A 320 17.19 11.28 7.89
C LEU A 320 16.80 11.25 9.38
N LEU A 321 15.56 10.85 9.70
CA LEU A 321 15.09 10.71 11.07
C LEU A 321 15.92 9.69 11.86
N MET A 322 16.34 8.60 11.23
CA MET A 322 17.19 7.60 11.87
C MET A 322 18.49 8.20 12.38
N GLN A 323 19.13 9.08 11.60
CA GLN A 323 20.35 9.78 12.04
C GLN A 323 20.07 10.72 13.21
N MET A 324 18.96 11.46 13.17
CA MET A 324 18.55 12.36 14.27
C MET A 324 18.28 11.59 15.57
N TYR A 325 17.62 10.44 15.49
CA TYR A 325 17.38 9.57 16.65
C TYR A 325 18.68 9.00 17.22
N LEU A 326 19.60 8.56 16.37
CA LEU A 326 20.92 8.04 16.79
C LEU A 326 21.75 9.14 17.45
N GLU A 327 21.75 10.36 16.90
CA GLU A 327 22.37 11.53 17.52
C GLU A 327 21.76 11.83 18.90
N SER A 328 20.44 11.67 19.04
CA SER A 328 19.72 11.84 20.30
C SER A 328 19.93 10.69 21.31
N GLY A 329 20.80 9.71 21.00
CA GLY A 329 21.17 8.61 21.91
C GLY A 329 20.21 7.41 21.90
N TYR A 330 19.29 7.32 20.97
CA TYR A 330 18.41 6.16 20.86
C TYR A 330 19.16 4.95 20.27
N SER A 331 18.81 3.75 20.75
CA SER A 331 19.24 2.51 20.09
C SER A 331 18.55 2.37 18.72
N LYS A 332 19.16 1.63 17.78
CA LYS A 332 18.55 1.35 16.46
C LYS A 332 17.12 0.81 16.57
N LYS A 333 16.90 -0.14 17.48
CA LYS A 333 15.57 -0.70 17.76
C LYS A 333 14.56 0.38 18.14
N ASN A 334 14.87 1.16 19.18
CA ASN A 334 13.95 2.18 19.69
C ASN A 334 13.73 3.31 18.68
N ALA A 335 14.74 3.67 17.90
CA ALA A 335 14.64 4.64 16.81
C ALA A 335 13.69 4.16 15.72
N VAL A 336 13.87 2.93 15.22
CA VAL A 336 12.99 2.35 14.18
C VAL A 336 11.54 2.31 14.65
N GLU A 337 11.28 1.79 15.85
CA GLU A 337 9.92 1.72 16.41
C GLU A 337 9.31 3.12 16.60
N ALA A 338 10.10 4.10 17.05
CA ALA A 338 9.64 5.47 17.24
C ALA A 338 9.34 6.19 15.92
N ILE A 339 10.19 6.06 14.91
CA ILE A 339 9.99 6.65 13.58
C ILE A 339 8.68 6.17 12.96
N ILE A 340 8.46 4.85 12.98
CA ILE A 340 7.24 4.25 12.42
C ILE A 340 5.99 4.71 13.17
N LYS A 341 6.07 4.75 14.51
CA LYS A 341 4.92 5.07 15.36
C LYS A 341 4.59 6.57 15.40
N HIS A 342 5.58 7.46 15.33
CA HIS A 342 5.38 8.86 15.67
C HIS A 342 5.66 9.84 14.52
N ASN A 343 6.58 9.53 13.61
CA ASN A 343 7.08 10.54 12.69
C ASN A 343 6.50 10.44 11.28
N LEU A 344 6.27 9.24 10.74
CA LEU A 344 5.87 9.06 9.36
C LEU A 344 4.36 8.92 9.22
N HIS A 345 3.76 9.78 8.38
CA HIS A 345 2.32 9.78 8.13
C HIS A 345 2.07 9.87 6.63
N GLY A 346 1.12 9.09 6.13
CA GLY A 346 0.79 9.09 4.71
C GLY A 346 -0.66 8.75 4.42
N LEU A 347 -1.19 9.33 3.34
CA LEU A 347 -2.51 9.01 2.79
C LEU A 347 -2.42 8.78 1.29
N ASP A 348 -3.21 7.86 0.78
CA ASP A 348 -3.44 7.69 -0.65
C ASP A 348 -4.86 7.17 -0.91
N ILE A 349 -5.42 7.47 -2.09
CA ILE A 349 -6.68 6.88 -2.53
C ILE A 349 -6.51 5.42 -2.99
N CYS A 350 -5.30 5.02 -3.35
CA CYS A 350 -4.98 3.70 -3.88
C CYS A 350 -4.52 2.76 -2.76
N LYS A 351 -5.39 1.85 -2.34
CA LYS A 351 -5.06 0.80 -1.35
C LYS A 351 -3.80 0.00 -1.70
N ARG A 352 -3.57 -0.25 -3.00
CA ARG A 352 -2.41 -0.97 -3.50
C ARG A 352 -1.11 -0.20 -3.27
N ALA A 353 -1.13 1.12 -3.53
CA ALA A 353 0.01 2.00 -3.28
C ALA A 353 0.34 2.06 -1.78
N VAL A 354 -0.67 2.17 -0.93
CA VAL A 354 -0.53 2.15 0.53
C VAL A 354 0.11 0.85 1.03
N GLY A 355 -0.31 -0.31 0.51
CA GLY A 355 0.33 -1.60 0.85
C GLY A 355 1.82 -1.60 0.53
N LEU A 356 2.21 -1.07 -0.63
CA LEU A 356 3.61 -0.95 -1.02
C LEU A 356 4.37 0.09 -0.20
N ALA A 357 3.76 1.23 0.14
CA ALA A 357 4.36 2.25 1.00
C ALA A 357 4.64 1.71 2.41
N ASN A 358 3.68 1.00 2.98
CA ASN A 358 3.85 0.30 4.26
C ASN A 358 5.01 -0.71 4.20
N PHE A 359 5.06 -1.51 3.13
CA PHE A 359 6.16 -2.46 2.93
C PHE A 359 7.51 -1.75 2.79
N ALA A 360 7.59 -0.69 1.98
CA ALA A 360 8.82 0.08 1.77
C ALA A 360 9.36 0.68 3.07
N VAL A 361 8.49 1.26 3.90
CA VAL A 361 8.86 1.82 5.22
C VAL A 361 9.32 0.72 6.18
N LEU A 362 8.63 -0.43 6.22
CA LEU A 362 9.02 -1.56 7.05
C LEU A 362 10.35 -2.19 6.58
N LEU A 363 10.54 -2.34 5.28
CA LEU A 363 11.79 -2.82 4.69
C LEU A 363 12.95 -1.88 5.01
N LYS A 364 12.71 -0.57 4.95
CA LYS A 364 13.70 0.44 5.37
C LYS A 364 14.02 0.30 6.87
N GLY A 365 13.03 0.14 7.72
CA GLY A 365 13.22 -0.15 9.14
C GLY A 365 14.03 -1.43 9.38
N ALA A 366 13.73 -2.49 8.61
CA ALA A 366 14.42 -3.78 8.71
C ALA A 366 15.92 -3.69 8.36
N SER A 367 16.32 -2.79 7.47
CA SER A 367 17.74 -2.55 7.18
C SER A 367 18.55 -2.05 8.40
N TYR A 368 17.89 -1.49 9.40
CA TYR A 368 18.48 -1.05 10.67
C TYR A 368 18.20 -2.02 11.82
N TYR A 369 17.01 -2.64 11.84
CA TYR A 369 16.53 -3.55 12.87
C TYR A 369 15.62 -4.62 12.25
N PRO A 370 16.17 -5.78 11.81
CA PRO A 370 15.43 -6.82 11.09
C PRO A 370 14.17 -7.33 11.78
N ASP A 371 14.20 -7.45 13.12
CA ASP A 371 13.07 -7.95 13.90
C ASP A 371 11.78 -7.10 13.77
N ILE A 372 11.87 -5.88 13.20
CA ILE A 372 10.68 -5.04 12.97
C ILE A 372 9.65 -5.74 12.07
N LEU A 373 10.10 -6.62 11.16
CA LEU A 373 9.23 -7.37 10.27
C LEU A 373 8.34 -8.40 11.02
N THR A 374 8.74 -8.81 12.22
CA THR A 374 7.97 -9.74 13.06
C THR A 374 7.14 -9.02 14.13
N LYS A 375 7.32 -7.71 14.28
CA LYS A 375 6.59 -6.90 15.25
C LYS A 375 5.20 -6.51 14.74
N LYS A 376 4.26 -6.29 15.67
CA LYS A 376 2.93 -5.73 15.36
C LYS A 376 2.93 -4.21 15.27
N VAL A 377 4.03 -3.63 14.76
CA VAL A 377 4.13 -2.18 14.55
C VAL A 377 3.70 -1.88 13.13
N GLU A 378 2.68 -1.05 12.98
CA GLU A 378 2.13 -0.64 11.69
C GLU A 378 2.49 0.84 11.43
N PRO A 379 2.95 1.20 10.22
CA PRO A 379 3.15 2.59 9.85
C PRO A 379 1.83 3.37 9.80
N ASN A 380 1.87 4.68 10.10
CA ASN A 380 0.68 5.54 9.98
C ASN A 380 0.44 5.95 8.51
N ILE A 381 0.28 4.96 7.64
CA ILE A 381 0.05 5.14 6.21
C ILE A 381 -1.23 4.40 5.84
N TYR A 382 -2.26 5.14 5.43
CA TYR A 382 -3.59 4.58 5.26
C TYR A 382 -4.18 4.92 3.89
N ALA A 383 -4.96 3.96 3.37
CA ALA A 383 -5.79 4.19 2.19
C ALA A 383 -7.07 4.93 2.57
N MET A 384 -7.52 5.80 1.70
CA MET A 384 -8.85 6.36 1.82
C MET A 384 -9.88 5.22 1.64
N PRO A 385 -10.84 5.08 2.58
CA PRO A 385 -11.74 3.92 2.59
C PRO A 385 -12.80 3.98 1.49
N GLU A 386 -13.30 2.80 1.12
CA GLU A 386 -14.50 2.68 0.30
C GLU A 386 -15.73 3.21 1.07
N PRO A 387 -16.75 3.77 0.38
CA PRO A 387 -17.94 4.30 1.01
C PRO A 387 -18.64 3.25 1.91
N LYS A 388 -18.92 3.63 3.15
CA LYS A 388 -19.68 2.81 4.09
C LYS A 388 -20.43 3.69 5.08
N GLU A 389 -21.72 3.45 5.23
CA GLU A 389 -22.54 4.15 6.21
C GLU A 389 -22.47 3.49 7.58
N PHE A 390 -22.49 4.31 8.63
CA PHE A 390 -22.58 3.88 10.01
C PHE A 390 -23.82 4.52 10.65
N SER A 391 -24.65 3.71 11.31
CA SER A 391 -25.80 4.22 12.06
C SER A 391 -25.34 4.97 13.32
N SER A 392 -26.17 5.88 13.80
CA SER A 392 -25.93 6.58 15.07
C SER A 392 -25.73 5.60 16.24
N GLN A 393 -26.40 4.45 16.23
CA GLN A 393 -26.20 3.42 17.23
C GLN A 393 -24.80 2.80 17.17
N GLN A 394 -24.30 2.48 15.98
CA GLN A 394 -22.94 1.96 15.80
C GLN A 394 -21.88 2.97 16.25
N ILE A 395 -22.11 4.26 16.01
CA ILE A 395 -21.20 5.33 16.46
C ILE A 395 -21.22 5.42 17.99
N MET A 396 -22.41 5.37 18.63
CA MET A 396 -22.54 5.32 20.10
C MET A 396 -21.87 4.07 20.69
N ASP A 397 -22.09 2.90 20.10
CA ASP A 397 -21.49 1.64 20.54
C ASP A 397 -19.95 1.68 20.48
N PHE A 398 -19.40 2.32 19.45
CA PHE A 398 -17.95 2.55 19.34
C PHE A 398 -17.45 3.51 20.42
N LEU A 399 -18.11 4.64 20.61
CA LEU A 399 -17.69 5.68 21.56
C LEU A 399 -17.92 5.24 23.02
N GLY A 400 -18.96 4.44 23.28
CA GLY A 400 -19.38 4.05 24.62
C GLY A 400 -20.01 5.20 25.40
N ASP A 401 -20.42 4.92 26.66
CA ASP A 401 -21.17 5.88 27.50
C ASP A 401 -20.41 7.19 27.72
N GLU A 402 -19.07 7.13 27.86
CA GLU A 402 -18.22 8.32 28.08
C GLU A 402 -18.10 9.20 26.82
N GLY A 403 -18.45 8.69 25.65
CA GLY A 403 -18.26 9.38 24.36
C GLY A 403 -19.51 10.00 23.77
N HIS A 404 -20.61 10.07 24.53
CA HIS A 404 -21.90 10.56 24.03
C HIS A 404 -21.82 11.98 23.41
N ASP A 405 -21.02 12.85 24.00
CA ASP A 405 -20.85 14.23 23.55
C ASP A 405 -20.13 14.35 22.18
N TYR A 406 -19.50 13.27 21.70
CA TYR A 406 -18.71 13.25 20.47
C TYR A 406 -19.44 12.60 19.28
N VAL A 407 -20.67 12.10 19.50
CA VAL A 407 -21.44 11.36 18.49
C VAL A 407 -21.68 12.17 17.22
N ASP A 408 -22.10 13.42 17.37
CA ASP A 408 -22.45 14.30 16.25
C ASP A 408 -21.19 14.65 15.43
N GLU A 409 -20.08 15.02 16.07
CA GLU A 409 -18.84 15.35 15.36
C GLU A 409 -18.28 14.13 14.61
N LEU A 410 -18.23 12.97 15.27
CA LEU A 410 -17.77 11.75 14.59
C LEU A 410 -18.71 11.32 13.48
N GLY A 411 -20.02 11.45 13.69
CA GLY A 411 -21.04 11.17 12.66
C GLY A 411 -20.86 12.02 11.41
N HIS A 412 -20.62 13.33 11.57
CA HIS A 412 -20.31 14.21 10.45
C HIS A 412 -18.99 13.83 9.75
N ALA A 413 -17.94 13.55 10.50
CA ALA A 413 -16.67 13.12 9.94
C ALA A 413 -16.80 11.83 9.10
N LEU A 414 -17.53 10.83 9.61
CA LEU A 414 -17.80 9.59 8.90
C LEU A 414 -18.69 9.80 7.66
N PHE A 415 -19.61 10.76 7.70
CA PHE A 415 -20.42 11.12 6.54
C PHE A 415 -19.56 11.75 5.43
N GLU A 416 -18.66 12.69 5.74
CA GLU A 416 -17.73 13.25 4.77
C GLU A 416 -16.83 12.18 4.13
N MET A 417 -16.46 11.16 4.89
CA MET A 417 -15.66 10.03 4.39
C MET A 417 -16.36 9.19 3.31
N GLN A 418 -17.67 9.35 3.07
CA GLN A 418 -18.35 8.70 1.95
C GLN A 418 -17.79 9.13 0.58
N GLN A 419 -17.11 10.28 0.51
CA GLN A 419 -16.48 10.77 -0.70
C GLN A 419 -14.97 10.49 -0.77
N ALA A 420 -14.44 9.71 0.19
CA ALA A 420 -13.01 9.51 0.37
C ALA A 420 -12.28 9.01 -0.89
N GLN A 421 -12.85 8.06 -1.62
CA GLN A 421 -12.27 7.51 -2.84
C GLN A 421 -12.24 8.48 -4.03
N ASN A 422 -13.10 9.49 -4.02
CA ASN A 422 -13.16 10.48 -5.10
C ASN A 422 -12.35 11.74 -4.80
N ILE A 423 -12.36 12.18 -3.54
CA ILE A 423 -11.74 13.46 -3.10
C ILE A 423 -10.33 13.23 -2.54
N GLY A 424 -10.07 12.06 -1.95
CA GLY A 424 -8.80 11.74 -1.34
C GLY A 424 -8.48 12.62 -0.14
N SER A 425 -7.21 12.92 0.04
CA SER A 425 -6.70 13.76 1.14
C SER A 425 -7.05 15.26 1.01
N ALA A 426 -7.74 15.64 -0.08
CA ALA A 426 -8.36 16.96 -0.19
C ALA A 426 -9.69 17.08 0.58
N LEU A 427 -10.18 16.00 1.22
CA LEU A 427 -11.33 16.08 2.11
C LEU A 427 -11.10 17.07 3.27
N VAL A 428 -12.09 17.91 3.51
CA VAL A 428 -12.14 18.84 4.63
C VAL A 428 -12.99 18.20 5.73
N ILE A 429 -12.34 17.76 6.78
CA ILE A 429 -12.98 17.18 7.96
C ILE A 429 -12.69 18.08 9.15
N ASN A 430 -13.73 18.38 9.93
CA ASN A 430 -13.60 19.18 11.13
C ASN A 430 -13.84 18.27 12.36
N LEU A 431 -12.85 18.20 13.24
CA LEU A 431 -12.96 17.58 14.55
C LEU A 431 -12.38 18.52 15.60
N SER A 432 -13.07 18.66 16.75
CA SER A 432 -12.49 19.32 17.90
C SER A 432 -11.30 18.51 18.43
N LYS A 433 -10.39 19.20 19.12
CA LYS A 433 -9.25 18.54 19.76
C LYS A 433 -9.70 17.47 20.77
N SER A 434 -10.75 17.74 21.51
CA SER A 434 -11.32 16.81 22.50
C SER A 434 -11.86 15.53 21.85
N THR A 435 -12.62 15.66 20.75
CA THR A 435 -13.13 14.50 20.00
C THR A 435 -11.99 13.68 19.42
N ARG A 436 -10.98 14.34 18.88
CA ARG A 436 -9.79 13.68 18.33
C ARG A 436 -9.02 12.89 19.40
N GLU A 437 -8.75 13.50 20.56
CA GLU A 437 -8.07 12.84 21.68
C GLU A 437 -8.89 11.66 22.23
N PHE A 438 -10.21 11.80 22.28
CA PHE A 438 -11.09 10.73 22.71
C PHE A 438 -11.06 9.53 21.73
N ILE A 439 -11.12 9.78 20.43
CA ILE A 439 -11.01 8.71 19.40
C ILE A 439 -9.67 7.98 19.53
N ILE A 440 -8.56 8.70 19.70
CA ILE A 440 -7.23 8.08 19.90
C ILE A 440 -7.22 7.17 21.12
N LYS A 441 -7.75 7.66 22.25
CA LYS A 441 -7.86 6.86 23.48
C LYS A 441 -8.69 5.60 23.26
N ARG A 442 -9.82 5.69 22.53
CA ARG A 442 -10.66 4.53 22.22
C ARG A 442 -9.94 3.51 21.34
N LEU A 443 -9.24 3.97 20.30
CA LEU A 443 -8.45 3.09 19.43
C LEU A 443 -7.36 2.37 20.23
N ASP A 444 -6.65 3.07 21.12
CA ASP A 444 -5.62 2.47 21.98
C ASP A 444 -6.23 1.44 22.96
N THR A 445 -7.39 1.72 23.55
CA THR A 445 -8.10 0.79 24.44
C THR A 445 -8.45 -0.50 23.66
N PHE A 446 -9.08 -0.37 22.51
CA PHE A 446 -9.48 -1.52 21.70
C PHE A 446 -8.31 -2.34 21.16
N ALA A 447 -7.16 -1.70 20.89
CA ALA A 447 -5.95 -2.41 20.46
C ALA A 447 -5.31 -3.27 21.57
N ASN A 448 -5.52 -2.91 22.84
CA ASN A 448 -4.80 -3.49 23.97
C ASN A 448 -5.68 -4.33 24.92
N GLU A 449 -7.01 -4.22 24.85
CA GLU A 449 -7.93 -4.91 25.73
C GLU A 449 -8.76 -5.96 24.98
N PRO A 450 -9.03 -7.14 25.59
CA PRO A 450 -9.95 -8.12 25.03
C PRO A 450 -11.36 -7.55 24.94
N MET A 451 -12.03 -7.72 23.81
CA MET A 451 -13.39 -7.24 23.60
C MET A 451 -14.33 -8.34 23.09
N PRO A 452 -15.66 -8.22 23.30
CA PRO A 452 -16.66 -9.08 22.68
C PRO A 452 -16.57 -9.07 21.14
N LEU A 453 -16.98 -10.16 20.52
CA LEU A 453 -16.87 -10.36 19.05
C LEU A 453 -17.60 -9.27 18.26
N ASP A 454 -18.77 -8.86 18.70
CA ASP A 454 -19.58 -7.81 18.05
C ASP A 454 -18.87 -6.44 18.10
N GLN A 455 -18.26 -6.10 19.23
CA GLN A 455 -17.45 -4.88 19.35
C GLN A 455 -16.19 -4.97 18.50
N GLN A 456 -15.54 -6.13 18.41
CA GLN A 456 -14.38 -6.33 17.54
C GLN A 456 -14.76 -6.17 16.05
N MET A 457 -15.92 -6.69 15.65
CA MET A 457 -16.41 -6.52 14.29
C MET A 457 -16.69 -5.05 13.97
N LEU A 458 -17.29 -4.31 14.89
CA LEU A 458 -17.55 -2.87 14.75
C LEU A 458 -16.24 -2.08 14.68
N PHE A 459 -15.31 -2.35 15.59
CA PHE A 459 -13.99 -1.74 15.61
C PHE A 459 -13.25 -1.94 14.28
N ASN A 460 -13.18 -3.18 13.80
CA ASN A 460 -12.55 -3.51 12.52
C ASN A 460 -13.22 -2.81 11.33
N ALA A 461 -14.54 -2.58 11.41
CA ALA A 461 -15.27 -1.89 10.36
C ALA A 461 -15.03 -0.37 10.37
N MET A 462 -14.85 0.25 11.54
CA MET A 462 -14.67 1.70 11.68
C MET A 462 -13.22 2.15 11.55
N THR A 463 -12.25 1.34 12.00
CA THR A 463 -10.82 1.66 12.00
C THR A 463 -10.29 2.18 10.65
N PRO A 464 -10.66 1.62 9.47
CA PRO A 464 -10.23 2.13 8.17
C PRO A 464 -10.69 3.56 7.88
N PHE A 465 -11.72 4.05 8.56
CA PHE A 465 -12.21 5.43 8.47
C PHE A 465 -11.54 6.35 9.49
N LEU A 466 -11.38 5.85 10.71
CA LEU A 466 -10.88 6.64 11.83
C LEU A 466 -9.42 7.06 11.66
N HIS A 467 -8.55 6.18 11.20
CA HIS A 467 -7.15 6.53 10.99
C HIS A 467 -6.95 7.64 9.94
N PRO A 468 -7.54 7.57 8.73
CA PRO A 468 -7.49 8.70 7.80
C PRO A 468 -8.10 9.99 8.37
N ILE A 469 -9.22 9.91 9.10
CA ILE A 469 -9.82 11.08 9.77
C ILE A 469 -8.81 11.72 10.73
N LEU A 470 -8.11 10.92 11.55
CA LEU A 470 -7.11 11.44 12.49
C LEU A 470 -5.93 12.10 11.77
N ILE A 471 -5.49 11.58 10.62
CA ILE A 471 -4.45 12.22 9.80
C ILE A 471 -4.97 13.51 9.17
N LEU A 472 -6.18 13.50 8.61
CA LEU A 472 -6.78 14.67 7.95
C LEU A 472 -7.09 15.81 8.92
N THR A 473 -7.22 15.55 10.21
CA THR A 473 -7.54 16.54 11.25
C THR A 473 -6.35 16.95 12.10
N ASP A 474 -5.14 16.42 11.82
CA ASP A 474 -3.90 16.82 12.47
C ASP A 474 -3.15 17.90 11.68
N THR A 475 -2.15 18.52 12.32
CA THR A 475 -1.20 19.44 11.69
C THR A 475 0.23 18.92 11.84
N TYR A 476 1.07 19.24 10.87
CA TYR A 476 2.38 18.63 10.71
C TYR A 476 3.48 19.69 10.60
N PRO A 477 4.60 19.55 11.33
CA PRO A 477 5.77 20.39 11.17
C PRO A 477 6.34 20.35 9.74
N ALA A 478 6.38 19.16 9.13
CA ALA A 478 6.87 18.96 7.78
C ALA A 478 5.81 18.28 6.90
N VAL A 479 5.51 18.89 5.75
CA VAL A 479 4.63 18.31 4.73
C VAL A 479 5.42 18.19 3.44
N VAL A 480 5.47 17.00 2.85
CA VAL A 480 6.17 16.74 1.58
C VAL A 480 5.23 16.07 0.60
N ALA A 481 5.22 16.50 -0.66
CA ALA A 481 4.28 15.93 -1.62
C ALA A 481 4.79 15.99 -3.07
N ASN A 482 4.43 14.95 -3.83
CA ASN A 482 4.26 15.01 -5.26
C ASN A 482 2.76 14.86 -5.54
N PRO A 483 2.03 15.97 -5.72
CA PRO A 483 0.56 15.93 -5.78
C PRO A 483 0.05 15.31 -7.07
N PRO A 484 -1.23 14.91 -7.12
CA PRO A 484 -1.87 14.48 -8.36
C PRO A 484 -1.98 15.64 -9.36
N TYR A 485 -1.65 15.37 -10.63
CA TYR A 485 -1.77 16.34 -11.73
C TYR A 485 -3.00 16.03 -12.56
N MET A 486 -4.08 16.79 -12.37
CA MET A 486 -5.31 16.63 -13.14
C MET A 486 -6.04 17.95 -13.29
N GLY A 487 -6.03 18.50 -14.51
CA GLY A 487 -6.79 19.70 -14.81
C GLY A 487 -8.30 19.49 -14.68
N SER A 488 -9.03 20.54 -14.29
CA SER A 488 -10.47 20.52 -14.04
C SER A 488 -11.33 20.01 -15.22
N LYS A 489 -10.80 20.02 -16.43
CA LYS A 489 -11.45 19.45 -17.63
C LYS A 489 -11.58 17.92 -17.57
N ASN A 490 -10.72 17.25 -16.85
CA ASN A 490 -10.69 15.79 -16.72
C ASN A 490 -11.36 15.27 -15.45
N MET A 491 -11.63 16.15 -14.46
CA MET A 491 -12.34 15.81 -13.23
C MET A 491 -13.78 15.38 -13.53
N ASN A 492 -14.29 14.40 -12.76
CA ASN A 492 -15.71 14.09 -12.74
C ASN A 492 -16.54 15.21 -12.09
N ALA A 493 -17.88 15.11 -12.18
CA ALA A 493 -18.78 16.17 -11.72
C ALA A 493 -18.67 16.42 -10.22
N ASP A 494 -18.67 15.37 -9.40
CA ASP A 494 -18.66 15.45 -7.95
C ASP A 494 -17.34 16.02 -7.42
N LEU A 495 -16.21 15.53 -7.92
CA LEU A 495 -14.89 16.09 -7.60
C LEU A 495 -14.84 17.58 -7.95
N LYS A 496 -15.31 17.95 -9.13
CA LYS A 496 -15.29 19.35 -9.59
C LYS A 496 -16.17 20.26 -8.72
N ILE A 497 -17.35 19.79 -8.33
CA ILE A 497 -18.26 20.54 -7.44
C ILE A 497 -17.58 20.72 -6.08
N TYR A 498 -17.03 19.66 -5.51
CA TYR A 498 -16.35 19.69 -4.23
C TYR A 498 -15.18 20.69 -4.24
N ILE A 499 -14.30 20.59 -5.23
CA ILE A 499 -13.14 21.47 -5.38
C ILE A 499 -13.56 22.94 -5.54
N ASN A 500 -14.58 23.24 -6.34
CA ASN A 500 -15.04 24.62 -6.50
C ASN A 500 -15.56 25.23 -5.18
N ASN A 501 -16.15 24.41 -4.31
CA ASN A 501 -16.71 24.87 -3.03
C ASN A 501 -15.64 25.05 -1.94
N HIS A 502 -14.64 24.17 -1.89
CA HIS A 502 -13.66 24.12 -0.79
C HIS A 502 -12.30 24.73 -1.15
N TYR A 503 -11.93 24.75 -2.44
CA TYR A 503 -10.62 25.19 -2.94
C TYR A 503 -10.76 26.13 -4.13
N PRO A 504 -11.42 27.30 -3.96
CA PRO A 504 -11.73 28.19 -5.08
C PRO A 504 -10.50 28.77 -5.78
N MET A 505 -9.36 28.89 -5.10
CA MET A 505 -8.11 29.38 -5.69
C MET A 505 -7.43 28.29 -6.53
N GLY A 506 -7.37 27.05 -6.05
CA GLY A 506 -6.71 25.92 -6.71
C GLY A 506 -7.57 25.17 -7.72
N LYS A 507 -8.83 25.54 -7.96
CA LYS A 507 -9.85 24.77 -8.70
C LYS A 507 -9.53 24.39 -10.15
N VAL A 508 -8.49 24.95 -10.71
CA VAL A 508 -8.10 24.75 -12.12
C VAL A 508 -7.39 23.41 -12.32
N ASP A 509 -6.60 22.99 -11.33
CA ASP A 509 -5.86 21.74 -11.37
C ASP A 509 -5.66 21.17 -9.95
N LEU A 510 -5.66 19.84 -9.80
CA LEU A 510 -5.44 19.21 -8.51
C LEU A 510 -4.10 19.60 -7.89
N LEU A 511 -3.07 19.86 -8.69
CA LEU A 511 -1.79 20.32 -8.17
C LEU A 511 -1.92 21.58 -7.32
N ALA A 512 -2.75 22.54 -7.77
CA ALA A 512 -2.97 23.79 -7.04
C ALA A 512 -3.90 23.58 -5.83
N VAL A 513 -4.89 22.71 -5.94
CA VAL A 513 -5.69 22.25 -4.78
C VAL A 513 -4.78 21.70 -3.70
N PHE A 514 -3.80 20.85 -4.05
CA PHE A 514 -2.89 20.27 -3.08
C PHE A 514 -1.91 21.28 -2.46
N MET A 515 -1.64 22.41 -3.11
CA MET A 515 -0.93 23.52 -2.45
C MET A 515 -1.74 24.05 -1.25
N GLU A 516 -3.05 24.26 -1.42
CA GLU A 516 -3.94 24.67 -0.33
C GLU A 516 -4.07 23.54 0.73
N VAL A 517 -4.25 22.29 0.30
CA VAL A 517 -4.32 21.13 1.19
C VAL A 517 -3.09 21.03 2.08
N CYS A 518 -1.88 21.06 1.51
CA CYS A 518 -0.64 20.96 2.25
C CYS A 518 -0.42 22.17 3.17
N THR A 519 -0.78 23.38 2.73
CA THR A 519 -0.73 24.59 3.58
C THR A 519 -1.66 24.46 4.78
N ASN A 520 -2.90 23.98 4.58
CA ASN A 520 -3.87 23.81 5.65
C ASN A 520 -3.50 22.68 6.64
N ARG A 521 -2.69 21.70 6.23
CA ARG A 521 -2.16 20.63 7.10
C ARG A 521 -0.83 21.01 7.75
N ASN A 522 -0.19 22.08 7.29
CA ASN A 522 1.07 22.51 7.86
C ASN A 522 0.85 23.20 9.20
N LEU A 523 1.72 22.94 10.16
CA LEU A 523 1.74 23.64 11.43
C LEU A 523 2.11 25.12 11.18
N ASN A 524 1.63 26.03 12.00
CA ASN A 524 2.11 27.42 11.95
C ASN A 524 3.64 27.43 12.10
N SER A 525 4.32 28.10 11.17
CA SER A 525 5.79 28.06 11.04
C SER A 525 6.38 26.71 10.60
N GLY A 526 5.57 25.71 10.26
CA GLY A 526 6.03 24.45 9.63
C GLY A 526 6.51 24.68 8.20
N LEU A 527 7.17 23.67 7.64
CA LEU A 527 7.75 23.73 6.30
C LEU A 527 7.04 22.77 5.33
N MET A 528 6.77 23.27 4.13
CA MET A 528 6.18 22.48 3.05
C MET A 528 7.16 22.35 1.88
N GLY A 529 7.41 21.12 1.44
CA GLY A 529 8.17 20.80 0.23
C GLY A 529 7.29 20.11 -0.81
N MET A 530 7.09 20.72 -1.97
CA MET A 530 6.22 20.18 -3.01
C MET A 530 6.86 20.28 -4.39
N ILE A 531 6.73 19.21 -5.20
CA ILE A 531 7.10 19.26 -6.60
C ILE A 531 5.88 19.67 -7.43
N ASN A 532 6.01 20.75 -8.20
CA ASN A 532 4.92 21.31 -9.00
C ASN A 532 5.35 21.66 -10.42
N GLN A 533 4.38 21.71 -11.33
CA GLN A 533 4.59 22.34 -12.63
C GLN A 533 4.72 23.85 -12.45
N HIS A 534 5.69 24.48 -13.12
CA HIS A 534 5.94 25.92 -13.01
C HIS A 534 4.80 26.81 -13.56
N SER A 535 3.84 26.23 -14.30
CA SER A 535 2.72 26.95 -14.92
C SER A 535 1.89 27.77 -13.93
N TRP A 536 1.76 27.32 -12.67
CA TRP A 536 1.00 28.05 -11.65
C TRP A 536 1.57 29.44 -11.33
N MET A 537 2.88 29.67 -11.55
CA MET A 537 3.52 30.96 -11.33
C MET A 537 3.23 32.00 -12.41
N PHE A 538 2.79 31.58 -13.60
CA PHE A 538 2.71 32.45 -14.78
C PHE A 538 1.34 32.54 -15.41
N LEU A 539 0.43 31.60 -15.12
CA LEU A 539 -0.91 31.59 -15.71
C LEU A 539 -1.90 32.32 -14.77
N SER A 540 -2.64 33.27 -15.34
CA SER A 540 -3.67 34.03 -14.63
C SER A 540 -4.88 33.21 -14.16
N SER A 541 -4.93 31.94 -14.53
CA SER A 541 -5.98 31.01 -14.12
C SER A 541 -5.74 30.35 -12.76
N TYR A 542 -4.55 30.55 -12.17
CA TYR A 542 -4.20 30.10 -10.83
C TYR A 542 -4.25 31.22 -9.82
#